data_992c4a909f468abed103381274a6417f
#
_entry.id   992c4a909f468abed103381274a6417f
#
_cell.length_a   1.000
_cell.length_b   1.000
_cell.length_c   1.000
_cell.angle_alpha   90.00
_cell.angle_beta   90.00
_cell.angle_gamma   90.00
#
_symmetry.space_group_name_H-M   'P 1'
#
loop_
_entity.id
_entity.type
_entity.pdbx_description
1 polymer ?
#
loop_
_entity_poly.entity_id
_entity_poly.type
_entity_poly.pdbx_seq_one_letter_code
_entity_poly.pdbx_strand_id
1 'polypeptide(L)'
;MYLHKLQQDEIFVSNEMKSLKSITGMPSRKGLENAIISNGKIVNVVSSSYGHIPNELFFKKAEQLLIDAHLKYHKRTINRDDRSFITDFIIEDDHQFSLKNEEGKILTMLRFKNSYDGREKTSGHFGFYREVCTNGLHVSNAQIDFSIKHTKNNTELILPKLNGLFERFLDNQYYEITQKLGKWKK
;
A
#
# COMPACT_ATOMS: atom_id res chain seq x y z
N MET A 1 11.62 5.60 20.50
CA MET A 1 10.98 4.52 21.31
C MET A 1 9.47 4.41 21.11
N TYR A 2 8.86 5.19 20.21
CA TYR A 2 7.43 5.13 19.86
C TYR A 2 7.07 4.11 18.78
N LEU A 3 8.05 3.63 18.01
CA LEU A 3 7.84 2.68 16.91
C LEU A 3 7.26 1.32 17.37
N HIS A 4 7.50 0.92 18.62
CA HIS A 4 6.92 -0.31 19.20
C HIS A 4 5.40 -0.28 19.43
N LYS A 5 4.76 0.89 19.27
CA LYS A 5 3.31 1.09 19.40
C LYS A 5 2.60 1.29 18.06
N LEU A 6 3.26 0.93 16.95
CA LEU A 6 2.62 1.02 15.65
C LEU A 6 1.40 0.09 15.58
N GLN A 7 0.33 0.59 15.00
CA GLN A 7 -0.90 -0.17 14.76
C GLN A 7 -0.61 -1.41 13.90
N GLN A 8 -1.11 -2.57 14.33
CA GLN A 8 -0.93 -3.86 13.68
C GLN A 8 -2.29 -4.54 13.48
N ASP A 9 -3.11 -3.98 12.61
CA ASP A 9 -4.38 -4.61 12.25
C ASP A 9 -4.14 -5.84 11.36
N GLU A 10 -5.05 -6.82 11.44
CA GLU A 10 -5.06 -7.95 10.51
C GLU A 10 -5.48 -7.48 9.11
N ILE A 11 -4.58 -7.62 8.13
CA ILE A 11 -4.81 -7.23 6.75
C ILE A 11 -4.93 -8.42 5.78
N PHE A 12 -4.57 -9.64 6.24
CA PHE A 12 -4.69 -10.87 5.46
C PHE A 12 -5.98 -11.60 5.78
N VAL A 13 -7.09 -10.86 5.77
CA VAL A 13 -8.43 -11.41 5.95
C VAL A 13 -8.82 -12.29 4.76
N SER A 14 -9.65 -13.30 5.01
CA SER A 14 -10.18 -14.13 3.92
C SER A 14 -10.86 -13.26 2.87
N ASN A 15 -10.53 -13.47 1.60
CA ASN A 15 -11.08 -12.69 0.51
C ASN A 15 -11.26 -13.55 -0.74
N GLU A 16 -12.36 -13.34 -1.44
CA GLU A 16 -12.66 -14.06 -2.66
C GLU A 16 -13.60 -13.24 -3.57
N MET A 17 -13.55 -13.52 -4.85
CA MET A 17 -14.52 -13.02 -5.82
C MET A 17 -15.39 -14.17 -6.31
N LYS A 18 -16.70 -14.08 -6.13
CA LYS A 18 -17.67 -15.09 -6.54
C LYS A 18 -18.70 -14.50 -7.49
N SER A 19 -19.20 -15.31 -8.42
CA SER A 19 -20.35 -14.95 -9.24
C SER A 19 -21.59 -14.69 -8.36
N LEU A 20 -22.29 -13.58 -8.57
CA LEU A 20 -23.55 -13.31 -7.90
C LEU A 20 -24.57 -14.41 -8.16
N LYS A 21 -24.60 -14.97 -9.37
CA LYS A 21 -25.46 -16.10 -9.70
C LYS A 21 -25.20 -17.32 -8.80
N SER A 22 -23.93 -17.60 -8.48
CA SER A 22 -23.59 -18.72 -7.58
C SER A 22 -24.01 -18.50 -6.13
N ILE A 23 -24.11 -17.22 -5.70
CA ILE A 23 -24.51 -16.85 -4.34
C ILE A 23 -26.03 -16.78 -4.21
N THR A 24 -26.70 -16.18 -5.19
CA THR A 24 -28.16 -15.86 -5.09
C THR A 24 -29.05 -16.84 -5.82
N GLY A 25 -28.50 -17.68 -6.71
CA GLY A 25 -29.27 -18.50 -7.65
C GLY A 25 -29.96 -17.72 -8.79
N MET A 26 -29.88 -16.38 -8.78
CA MET A 26 -30.55 -15.50 -9.76
C MET A 26 -29.60 -15.01 -10.85
N PRO A 27 -30.06 -14.73 -12.06
CA PRO A 27 -29.26 -14.10 -13.09
C PRO A 27 -28.76 -12.73 -12.64
N SER A 28 -27.49 -12.47 -12.84
CA SER A 28 -26.88 -11.17 -12.55
C SER A 28 -27.19 -10.16 -13.67
N ARG A 29 -27.23 -8.87 -13.33
CA ARG A 29 -27.32 -7.78 -14.31
C ARG A 29 -25.96 -7.48 -14.90
N LYS A 30 -25.91 -7.00 -16.15
CA LYS A 30 -24.69 -6.51 -16.78
C LYS A 30 -24.04 -5.42 -15.91
N GLY A 31 -22.75 -5.55 -15.64
CA GLY A 31 -21.99 -4.66 -14.79
C GLY A 31 -22.01 -5.03 -13.29
N LEU A 32 -22.83 -6.01 -12.88
CA LEU A 32 -22.98 -6.47 -11.50
C LEU A 32 -22.95 -8.01 -11.46
N GLU A 33 -21.93 -8.60 -12.04
CA GLU A 33 -21.85 -10.06 -12.22
C GLU A 33 -21.20 -10.78 -11.05
N ASN A 34 -20.33 -10.11 -10.29
CA ASN A 34 -19.55 -10.72 -9.23
C ASN A 34 -19.68 -9.94 -7.92
N ALA A 35 -19.52 -10.65 -6.81
CA ALA A 35 -19.37 -10.07 -5.48
C ALA A 35 -17.96 -10.26 -4.99
N ILE A 36 -17.41 -9.23 -4.34
CA ILE A 36 -16.21 -9.34 -3.54
C ILE A 36 -16.61 -9.63 -2.10
N ILE A 37 -16.13 -10.74 -1.59
CA ILE A 37 -16.38 -11.18 -0.22
C ILE A 37 -15.08 -10.97 0.56
N SER A 38 -15.14 -10.24 1.65
CA SER A 38 -14.03 -10.02 2.56
C SER A 38 -14.47 -10.34 3.98
N ASN A 39 -13.72 -11.23 4.64
CA ASN A 39 -14.03 -11.71 5.98
C ASN A 39 -15.50 -12.19 6.12
N GLY A 40 -15.96 -12.95 5.13
CA GLY A 40 -17.32 -13.51 5.08
C GLY A 40 -18.44 -12.52 4.76
N LYS A 41 -18.12 -11.24 4.48
CA LYS A 41 -19.10 -10.19 4.15
C LYS A 41 -18.95 -9.75 2.69
N ILE A 42 -20.07 -9.53 2.00
CA ILE A 42 -20.06 -8.88 0.68
C ILE A 42 -19.72 -7.41 0.90
N VAL A 43 -18.55 -6.99 0.40
CA VAL A 43 -18.06 -5.61 0.54
C VAL A 43 -18.23 -4.81 -0.75
N ASN A 44 -18.40 -5.49 -1.90
CA ASN A 44 -18.60 -4.83 -3.19
C ASN A 44 -19.31 -5.77 -4.17
N VAL A 45 -20.00 -5.18 -5.15
CA VAL A 45 -20.57 -5.87 -6.31
C VAL A 45 -20.00 -5.24 -7.57
N VAL A 46 -19.38 -6.04 -8.41
CA VAL A 46 -18.51 -5.58 -9.50
C VAL A 46 -18.85 -6.27 -10.84
N SER A 47 -18.37 -5.66 -11.92
CA SER A 47 -18.51 -6.21 -13.26
C SER A 47 -17.59 -7.42 -13.48
N SER A 48 -17.83 -8.15 -14.56
CA SER A 48 -16.96 -9.24 -15.03
C SER A 48 -15.56 -8.76 -15.46
N SER A 49 -15.39 -7.46 -15.71
CA SER A 49 -14.08 -6.86 -16.04
C SER A 49 -13.25 -6.42 -14.82
N TYR A 50 -13.81 -6.52 -13.62
CA TYR A 50 -13.09 -6.20 -12.39
C TYR A 50 -11.94 -7.19 -12.15
N GLY A 51 -10.79 -6.66 -11.76
CA GLY A 51 -9.60 -7.42 -11.37
C GLY A 51 -9.46 -7.42 -9.86
N HIS A 52 -9.73 -8.55 -9.23
CA HIS A 52 -9.52 -8.71 -7.79
C HIS A 52 -8.03 -8.88 -7.49
N ILE A 53 -7.54 -8.12 -6.52
CA ILE A 53 -6.13 -8.13 -6.09
C ILE A 53 -6.11 -8.53 -4.61
N PRO A 54 -5.76 -9.79 -4.29
CA PRO A 54 -5.64 -10.24 -2.91
C PRO A 54 -4.52 -9.50 -2.16
N ASN A 55 -4.77 -9.17 -0.89
CA ASN A 55 -3.80 -8.52 -0.02
C ASN A 55 -2.51 -9.33 0.11
N GLU A 56 -2.62 -10.67 0.20
CA GLU A 56 -1.46 -11.56 0.29
C GLU A 56 -0.53 -11.38 -0.91
N LEU A 57 -1.08 -11.36 -2.11
CA LEU A 57 -0.29 -11.19 -3.32
C LEU A 57 0.44 -9.83 -3.31
N PHE A 58 -0.26 -8.78 -2.93
CA PHE A 58 0.26 -7.42 -3.04
C PHE A 58 1.21 -7.06 -1.90
N PHE A 59 0.75 -7.16 -0.64
CA PHE A 59 1.54 -6.70 0.50
C PHE A 59 2.71 -7.64 0.83
N LYS A 60 2.54 -8.98 0.68
CA LYS A 60 3.66 -9.91 0.86
C LYS A 60 4.74 -9.70 -0.20
N LYS A 61 4.35 -9.42 -1.46
CA LYS A 61 5.34 -9.12 -2.49
C LYS A 61 6.08 -7.81 -2.23
N ALA A 62 5.37 -6.76 -1.78
CA ALA A 62 6.00 -5.50 -1.38
C ALA A 62 6.99 -5.71 -0.22
N GLU A 63 6.60 -6.48 0.79
CA GLU A 63 7.48 -6.82 1.92
C GLU A 63 8.71 -7.64 1.50
N GLN A 64 8.51 -8.61 0.59
CA GLN A 64 9.61 -9.42 0.06
C GLN A 64 10.68 -8.58 -0.64
N LEU A 65 10.28 -7.56 -1.39
CA LEU A 65 11.23 -6.65 -2.05
C LEU A 65 12.09 -5.86 -1.05
N LEU A 66 11.53 -5.48 0.11
CA LEU A 66 12.31 -4.87 1.20
C LEU A 66 13.32 -5.85 1.80
N ILE A 67 12.89 -7.09 2.01
CA ILE A 67 13.76 -8.16 2.54
C ILE A 67 14.89 -8.44 1.56
N ASP A 68 14.59 -8.58 0.28
CA ASP A 68 15.58 -8.83 -0.78
C ASP A 68 16.59 -7.68 -0.91
N ALA A 69 16.15 -6.45 -0.64
CA ALA A 69 17.01 -5.26 -0.60
C ALA A 69 17.76 -5.08 0.73
N HIS A 70 17.64 -6.03 1.67
CA HIS A 70 18.26 -5.98 3.01
C HIS A 70 17.93 -4.71 3.82
N LEU A 71 16.75 -4.10 3.57
CA LEU A 71 16.29 -2.93 4.30
C LEU A 71 15.70 -3.33 5.65
N LYS A 72 16.13 -2.65 6.72
CA LYS A 72 15.48 -2.75 8.03
C LYS A 72 14.28 -1.83 8.08
N TYR A 73 13.17 -2.30 8.62
CA TYR A 73 11.95 -1.50 8.68
C TYR A 73 11.08 -1.86 9.89
N HIS A 74 10.26 -0.92 10.30
CA HIS A 74 9.07 -1.15 11.11
C HIS A 74 7.83 -1.19 10.24
N LYS A 75 6.94 -2.12 10.53
CA LYS A 75 5.69 -2.30 9.78
C LYS A 75 4.52 -1.73 10.58
N ARG A 76 3.64 -1.00 9.91
CA ARG A 76 2.34 -0.59 10.42
C ARG A 76 1.28 -1.08 9.45
N THR A 77 0.22 -1.72 9.96
CA THR A 77 -0.91 -2.19 9.17
C THR A 77 -2.21 -1.59 9.68
N ILE A 78 -3.07 -1.20 8.78
CA ILE A 78 -4.39 -0.61 9.07
C ILE A 78 -5.42 -1.34 8.24
N ASN A 79 -6.44 -1.88 8.91
CA ASN A 79 -7.61 -2.47 8.30
C ASN A 79 -8.82 -1.58 8.56
N ARG A 80 -9.49 -1.12 7.51
CA ARG A 80 -10.70 -0.30 7.58
C ARG A 80 -11.90 -1.15 7.19
N ASP A 81 -12.53 -1.77 8.19
CA ASP A 81 -13.77 -2.55 8.08
C ASP A 81 -13.71 -3.70 7.04
N ASP A 82 -12.53 -4.33 6.90
CA ASP A 82 -12.26 -5.40 5.91
C ASP A 82 -12.49 -4.97 4.44
N ARG A 83 -12.45 -3.65 4.18
CA ARG A 83 -12.72 -3.06 2.86
C ARG A 83 -11.52 -2.36 2.26
N SER A 84 -10.75 -1.64 3.06
CA SER A 84 -9.58 -0.89 2.63
C SER A 84 -8.42 -1.16 3.59
N PHE A 85 -7.23 -1.34 3.05
CA PHE A 85 -6.06 -1.81 3.76
C PHE A 85 -4.86 -0.94 3.44
N ILE A 86 -4.07 -0.63 4.46
CA ILE A 86 -2.85 0.14 4.33
C ILE A 86 -1.72 -0.63 5.03
N THR A 87 -0.58 -0.72 4.37
CA THR A 87 0.67 -1.15 4.98
C THR A 87 1.72 -0.07 4.79
N ASP A 88 2.29 0.39 5.88
CA ASP A 88 3.42 1.30 5.90
C ASP A 88 4.67 0.52 6.31
N PHE A 89 5.71 0.63 5.53
CA PHE A 89 7.06 0.20 5.87
C PHE A 89 7.89 1.43 6.18
N ILE A 90 8.22 1.63 7.44
CA ILE A 90 9.00 2.76 7.96
C ILE A 90 10.44 2.29 8.01
N ILE A 91 11.28 2.83 7.14
CA ILE A 91 12.67 2.37 6.96
C ILE A 91 13.52 2.85 8.14
N GLU A 92 14.20 1.90 8.77
CA GLU A 92 15.26 2.18 9.74
C GLU A 92 16.55 2.52 8.98
N ASP A 93 16.91 3.78 8.95
CA ASP A 93 18.20 4.17 8.43
C ASP A 93 18.89 5.10 9.44
N ASP A 94 20.06 4.67 9.94
CA ASP A 94 20.77 5.40 10.96
C ASP A 94 21.47 6.66 10.44
N HIS A 95 21.71 6.79 9.12
CA HIS A 95 22.62 7.82 8.62
C HIS A 95 22.15 8.63 7.41
N GLN A 96 21.29 8.13 6.56
CA GLN A 96 20.99 8.79 5.28
C GLN A 96 19.63 9.48 5.20
N PHE A 97 18.65 9.09 6.01
CA PHE A 97 17.24 9.45 5.79
C PHE A 97 16.52 10.04 6.99
N SER A 98 17.18 10.25 8.12
CA SER A 98 16.57 10.90 9.26
C SER A 98 16.86 12.39 9.27
N LEU A 99 15.85 13.21 9.00
CA LEU A 99 15.90 14.63 9.28
C LEU A 99 15.68 14.82 10.78
N LYS A 100 16.73 15.15 11.51
CA LYS A 100 16.61 15.55 12.92
C LYS A 100 16.13 16.99 12.98
N ASN A 101 15.02 17.22 13.64
CA ASN A 101 14.61 18.55 14.06
C ASN A 101 14.23 18.51 15.55
N GLU A 102 14.02 19.68 16.13
CA GLU A 102 13.64 19.84 17.56
C GLU A 102 12.32 19.15 17.92
N GLU A 103 11.52 18.74 16.95
CA GLU A 103 10.18 18.18 17.12
C GLU A 103 10.06 16.67 16.84
N GLY A 104 11.18 15.97 16.66
CA GLY A 104 11.20 14.52 16.46
C GLY A 104 11.87 14.03 15.18
N LYS A 105 12.09 12.73 15.11
CA LYS A 105 12.75 12.05 14.00
C LYS A 105 11.79 11.89 12.84
N ILE A 106 12.21 12.28 11.64
CA ILE A 106 11.49 12.02 10.40
C ILE A 106 12.18 10.84 9.72
N LEU A 107 11.41 9.78 9.49
CA LEU A 107 11.87 8.55 8.86
C LEU A 107 11.26 8.41 7.47
N THR A 108 11.95 7.72 6.61
CA THR A 108 11.42 7.34 5.31
C THR A 108 10.34 6.29 5.44
N MET A 109 9.33 6.38 4.59
CA MET A 109 8.21 5.45 4.58
C MET A 109 7.81 5.08 3.16
N LEU A 110 7.56 3.81 2.94
CA LEU A 110 6.83 3.31 1.78
C LEU A 110 5.43 2.90 2.23
N ARG A 111 4.41 3.53 1.66
CA ARG A 111 3.01 3.23 1.93
C ARG A 111 2.38 2.50 0.76
N PHE A 112 1.76 1.38 1.05
CA PHE A 112 0.98 0.59 0.12
C PHE A 112 -0.48 0.57 0.53
N LYS A 113 -1.38 0.69 -0.45
CA LYS A 113 -2.82 0.66 -0.25
C LYS A 113 -3.48 -0.32 -1.19
N ASN A 114 -4.50 -1.02 -0.69
CA ASN A 114 -5.40 -1.83 -1.49
C ASN A 114 -6.83 -1.70 -0.97
N SER A 115 -7.82 -1.86 -1.83
CA SER A 115 -9.22 -1.86 -1.39
C SER A 115 -10.05 -2.91 -2.13
N TYR A 116 -11.02 -3.47 -1.43
CA TYR A 116 -11.98 -4.42 -1.98
C TYR A 116 -13.33 -3.78 -2.32
N ASP A 117 -13.59 -2.57 -1.81
CA ASP A 117 -14.85 -1.85 -2.03
C ASP A 117 -14.83 -0.93 -3.27
N GLY A 118 -13.71 -0.91 -4.00
CA GLY A 118 -13.56 -0.12 -5.23
C GLY A 118 -13.37 1.39 -5.02
N ARG A 119 -13.30 1.88 -3.76
CA ARG A 119 -13.13 3.30 -3.46
C ARG A 119 -11.72 3.79 -3.71
N GLU A 120 -10.74 2.93 -3.49
CA GLU A 120 -9.33 3.25 -3.69
C GLU A 120 -8.71 2.35 -4.75
N LYS A 121 -7.70 2.86 -5.44
CA LYS A 121 -6.86 2.07 -6.33
C LYS A 121 -5.81 1.32 -5.53
N THR A 122 -5.32 0.20 -6.04
CA THR A 122 -4.07 -0.38 -5.53
C THR A 122 -2.94 0.57 -5.85
N SER A 123 -2.16 0.97 -4.84
CA SER A 123 -1.11 1.97 -5.01
C SER A 123 0.07 1.76 -4.08
N GLY A 124 1.22 2.27 -4.49
CA GLY A 124 2.42 2.38 -3.68
C GLY A 124 2.96 3.81 -3.74
N HIS A 125 3.32 4.36 -2.61
CA HIS A 125 3.76 5.74 -2.48
C HIS A 125 5.00 5.82 -1.60
N PHE A 126 5.96 6.64 -2.02
CA PHE A 126 7.03 7.13 -1.17
C PHE A 126 6.51 8.25 -0.25
N GLY A 127 7.01 8.30 0.98
CA GLY A 127 6.64 9.35 1.93
C GLY A 127 7.57 9.41 3.12
N PHE A 128 7.15 10.17 4.13
CA PHE A 128 7.85 10.33 5.38
C PHE A 128 6.94 10.03 6.56
N TYR A 129 7.50 9.39 7.56
CA TYR A 129 6.88 9.14 8.85
C TYR A 129 7.53 10.03 9.91
N ARG A 130 6.71 10.74 10.69
CA ARG A 130 7.17 11.53 11.82
C ARG A 130 6.75 10.85 13.11
N GLU A 131 7.70 10.62 14.03
CA GLU A 131 7.43 9.88 15.28
C GLU A 131 6.34 10.50 16.17
N VAL A 132 6.13 11.81 16.05
CA VAL A 132 5.13 12.55 16.87
C VAL A 132 3.74 12.56 16.23
N CYS A 133 3.64 12.18 14.95
CA CYS A 133 2.41 12.23 14.18
C CYS A 133 2.05 10.84 13.63
N THR A 134 0.92 10.29 14.05
CA THR A 134 0.48 8.94 13.64
C THR A 134 0.13 8.82 12.16
N ASN A 135 -0.03 9.94 11.44
CA ASN A 135 -0.56 9.94 10.08
C ASN A 135 0.50 9.87 8.98
N GLY A 136 1.78 10.11 9.27
CA GLY A 136 2.82 10.17 8.25
C GLY A 136 2.59 11.27 7.19
N LEU A 137 3.64 11.97 6.80
CA LEU A 137 3.58 12.94 5.70
C LEU A 137 3.78 12.20 4.36
N HIS A 138 2.85 12.40 3.43
CA HIS A 138 3.01 11.90 2.06
C HIS A 138 3.64 12.97 1.18
N VAL A 139 4.73 12.62 0.52
CA VAL A 139 5.29 13.41 -0.56
C VAL A 139 4.97 12.67 -1.84
N SER A 140 4.03 13.19 -2.63
CA SER A 140 3.75 12.65 -3.96
C SER A 140 4.90 13.02 -4.89
N ASN A 141 5.55 11.99 -5.42
CA ASN A 141 6.51 12.14 -6.50
C ASN A 141 6.15 11.10 -7.58
N ALA A 142 5.70 11.57 -8.73
CA ALA A 142 5.29 10.73 -9.85
C ALA A 142 6.36 9.72 -10.32
N GLN A 143 7.62 9.92 -9.92
CA GLN A 143 8.72 8.99 -10.21
C GLN A 143 8.79 7.82 -9.23
N ILE A 144 8.29 7.99 -7.98
CA ILE A 144 8.36 6.98 -6.91
C ILE A 144 6.95 6.53 -6.48
N ASP A 145 5.93 6.88 -7.23
CA ASP A 145 4.55 6.49 -6.97
C ASP A 145 4.01 5.63 -8.09
N PHE A 146 3.08 4.75 -7.78
CA PHE A 146 2.23 4.11 -8.77
C PHE A 146 0.79 3.97 -8.26
N SER A 147 -0.12 3.82 -9.19
CA SER A 147 -1.53 3.60 -8.91
C SER A 147 -2.16 2.76 -10.03
N ILE A 148 -2.89 1.71 -9.66
CA ILE A 148 -3.50 0.74 -10.58
C ILE A 148 -4.99 0.61 -10.28
N LYS A 149 -5.83 0.77 -11.31
CA LYS A 149 -7.26 0.48 -11.20
C LYS A 149 -7.50 -1.03 -11.16
N HIS A 150 -8.50 -1.47 -10.42
CA HIS A 150 -8.94 -2.86 -10.32
C HIS A 150 -9.64 -3.33 -11.61
N THR A 151 -8.89 -3.60 -12.66
CA THR A 151 -9.37 -4.22 -13.90
C THR A 151 -8.57 -5.48 -14.20
N LYS A 152 -9.16 -6.46 -14.89
CA LYS A 152 -8.46 -7.72 -15.21
C LYS A 152 -7.11 -7.48 -15.90
N ASN A 153 -7.07 -6.58 -16.87
CA ASN A 153 -5.84 -6.28 -17.60
C ASN A 153 -4.77 -5.62 -16.72
N ASN A 154 -5.17 -4.94 -15.66
CA ASN A 154 -4.24 -4.23 -14.78
C ASN A 154 -3.68 -5.13 -13.67
N THR A 155 -4.32 -6.27 -13.34
CA THR A 155 -3.81 -7.17 -12.30
C THR A 155 -2.42 -7.71 -12.63
N GLU A 156 -2.11 -7.92 -13.90
CA GLU A 156 -0.79 -8.37 -14.36
C GLU A 156 0.29 -7.29 -14.23
N LEU A 157 -0.11 -6.02 -14.12
CA LEU A 157 0.82 -4.89 -13.98
C LEU A 157 1.31 -4.67 -12.54
N ILE A 158 0.76 -5.36 -11.55
CA ILE A 158 1.08 -5.14 -10.12
C ILE A 158 2.57 -5.41 -9.86
N LEU A 159 3.07 -6.57 -10.25
CA LEU A 159 4.46 -6.95 -10.00
C LEU A 159 5.45 -6.05 -10.76
N PRO A 160 5.29 -5.75 -12.06
CA PRO A 160 6.12 -4.77 -12.74
C PRO A 160 6.10 -3.38 -12.09
N LYS A 161 4.94 -2.91 -11.64
CA LYS A 161 4.82 -1.60 -10.98
C LYS A 161 5.47 -1.58 -9.60
N LEU A 162 5.35 -2.64 -8.80
CA LEU A 162 6.05 -2.78 -7.53
C LEU A 162 7.56 -2.78 -7.75
N ASN A 163 8.08 -3.61 -8.65
CA ASN A 163 9.50 -3.66 -8.94
C ASN A 163 10.02 -2.28 -9.39
N GLY A 164 9.34 -1.63 -10.34
CA GLY A 164 9.74 -0.31 -10.80
C GLY A 164 9.65 0.78 -9.73
N LEU A 165 8.77 0.66 -8.72
CA LEU A 165 8.77 1.55 -7.55
C LEU A 165 10.01 1.32 -6.70
N PHE A 166 10.34 0.06 -6.42
CA PHE A 166 11.51 -0.28 -5.61
C PHE A 166 12.82 0.07 -6.29
N GLU A 167 12.96 -0.16 -7.60
CA GLU A 167 14.13 0.28 -8.37
C GLU A 167 14.33 1.78 -8.24
N ARG A 168 13.29 2.59 -8.47
CA ARG A 168 13.36 4.04 -8.33
C ARG A 168 13.60 4.51 -6.88
N PHE A 169 13.09 3.75 -5.91
CA PHE A 169 13.32 4.02 -4.50
C PHE A 169 14.76 3.75 -4.09
N LEU A 170 15.37 2.68 -4.59
CA LEU A 170 16.75 2.29 -4.29
C LEU A 170 17.78 3.10 -5.10
N ASP A 171 17.38 3.61 -6.28
CA ASP A 171 18.23 4.48 -7.08
C ASP A 171 18.46 5.84 -6.38
N ASN A 172 19.51 6.56 -6.81
CA ASN A 172 19.91 7.86 -6.26
C ASN A 172 18.81 8.94 -6.19
N GLN A 173 17.68 8.75 -6.87
CA GLN A 173 16.52 9.67 -6.82
C GLN A 173 15.96 9.84 -5.40
N TYR A 174 16.00 8.81 -4.59
CA TYR A 174 15.62 8.86 -3.19
C TYR A 174 16.57 9.79 -2.40
N TYR A 175 17.86 9.70 -2.63
CA TYR A 175 18.85 10.57 -2.03
C TYR A 175 18.64 12.05 -2.41
N GLU A 176 18.32 12.33 -3.67
CA GLU A 176 18.03 13.70 -4.14
C GLU A 176 16.81 14.33 -3.48
N ILE A 177 15.74 13.57 -3.25
CA ILE A 177 14.53 14.07 -2.60
C ILE A 177 14.81 14.44 -1.14
N THR A 178 15.54 13.59 -0.43
CA THR A 178 15.92 13.84 0.97
C THR A 178 16.86 15.03 1.09
N GLN A 179 17.80 15.20 0.17
CA GLN A 179 18.69 16.38 0.10
C GLN A 179 17.93 17.67 -0.20
N LYS A 180 16.94 17.64 -1.11
CA LYS A 180 16.10 18.80 -1.41
C LYS A 180 15.26 19.22 -0.20
N LEU A 181 14.66 18.27 0.52
CA LEU A 181 13.90 18.54 1.75
C LEU A 181 14.79 19.08 2.88
N GLY A 182 16.04 18.63 2.99
CA GLY A 182 17.00 19.18 3.93
C GLY A 182 17.40 20.63 3.66
N LYS A 183 17.30 21.10 2.37
CA LYS A 183 17.58 22.48 1.99
C LYS A 183 16.42 23.45 2.25
N TRP A 184 15.20 22.96 2.45
CA TRP A 184 14.03 23.80 2.75
C TRP A 184 13.97 24.25 4.22
N LYS A 185 14.99 23.93 5.00
CA LYS A 185 15.15 24.29 6.43
C LYS A 185 16.09 25.47 6.68
N LYS A 186 16.41 26.28 5.66
CA LYS A 186 17.16 27.52 5.88
C LYS A 186 16.25 28.74 5.82
#